data_6d044036dc7a664473298fda240c8f66
#
_entry.id   6d044036dc7a664473298fda240c8f66
#
_cell.length_a   1.000
_cell.length_b   1.000
_cell.length_c   1.000
_cell.angle_alpha   90.00
_cell.angle_beta   90.00
_cell.angle_gamma   90.00
#
_symmetry.space_group_name_H-M   'P 1'
#
loop_
_entity.id
_entity.type
_entity.pdbx_description
1 polymer ?
#
loop_
_entity_poly.entity_id
_entity_poly.type
_entity_poly.pdbx_seq_one_letter_code
_entity_poly.pdbx_strand_id
1 'polypeptide(L)'
;MPRCLLDPALQTLPRADQEGLVAVQIDHAAGLVRAIQPLAPGGDGSPLPLALTPLVEPHAHLDKAFTGALFPNWEGTMAEALAQNQREHGQRSEAQVLARSEAALERGWRYGLRAMRTHIDSGGPGAQASWRALLALRQRWQGRVDVQLVALVPLLYWSSPEGKAFARQVADWGGLLGGVLGPPYGGAALAEQEALASLLALAEQLGCGVDLHVDESDRQPGRGVALVARQALEQRSRVPITCSHSCSMGLLGEGALDRLADQMAAAGLGVVALPLTNQWLLGRRPGLTPVLRAQAPIRSLQRAGVTVAVGADNLQDPWFPGGDGDPIELLRFAVPACHLVPIQRQGLAPLTTAASALLGLAWDGVLRVGGPADLVVLAASGWAELLARCPQRRVLRAGQWLDPPGSEQPSPLLAGLLAGPMAGALG
;
A
#
# COMPACT_ATOMS: atom_id res chain seq x y z
N MET A 1 17.89 12.00 -9.87
CA MET A 1 16.51 11.93 -9.34
C MET A 1 15.51 11.88 -10.48
N PRO A 2 14.41 11.09 -10.43
CA PRO A 2 13.38 11.09 -11.46
C PRO A 2 12.76 12.48 -11.67
N ARG A 3 12.70 12.95 -12.91
CA ARG A 3 12.15 14.28 -13.24
C ARG A 3 10.67 14.41 -12.81
N CYS A 4 9.93 13.31 -12.87
CA CYS A 4 8.52 13.28 -12.48
C CYS A 4 8.27 13.47 -10.97
N LEU A 5 9.29 13.34 -10.14
CA LEU A 5 9.24 13.59 -8.69
C LEU A 5 9.76 15.00 -8.30
N LEU A 6 10.11 15.82 -9.27
CA LEU A 6 10.51 17.22 -9.08
C LEU A 6 9.38 18.15 -9.51
N ASP A 7 9.26 19.30 -8.84
CA ASP A 7 8.27 20.31 -9.16
C ASP A 7 8.27 20.64 -10.67
N PRO A 8 7.14 20.51 -11.36
CA PRO A 8 7.03 20.88 -12.78
C PRO A 8 7.40 22.35 -13.06
N ALA A 9 7.24 23.23 -12.08
CA ALA A 9 7.57 24.66 -12.19
C ALA A 9 9.08 24.94 -12.28
N LEU A 10 9.95 23.97 -11.99
CA LEU A 10 11.41 24.11 -12.10
C LEU A 10 11.87 24.09 -13.56
N GLN A 11 11.70 25.22 -14.25
CA GLN A 11 12.04 25.36 -15.68
C GLN A 11 13.56 25.41 -15.95
N THR A 12 14.35 25.71 -14.94
CA THR A 12 15.82 25.81 -15.04
C THR A 12 16.52 24.46 -15.08
N LEU A 13 15.83 23.38 -14.76
CA LEU A 13 16.42 22.04 -14.78
C LEU A 13 16.60 21.55 -16.23
N PRO A 14 17.70 20.81 -16.50
CA PRO A 14 17.93 20.21 -17.81
C PRO A 14 16.83 19.17 -18.13
N ARG A 15 16.75 18.77 -19.38
CA ARG A 15 15.93 17.63 -19.78
C ARG A 15 16.44 16.38 -19.07
N ALA A 16 15.52 15.50 -18.68
CA ALA A 16 15.86 14.19 -18.16
C ALA A 16 16.64 13.38 -19.21
N ASP A 17 17.53 12.53 -18.74
CA ASP A 17 18.23 11.56 -19.57
C ASP A 17 17.29 10.46 -20.09
N GLN A 18 17.85 9.42 -20.71
CA GLN A 18 17.10 8.30 -21.25
C GLN A 18 16.40 7.45 -20.17
N GLU A 19 16.89 7.51 -18.92
CA GLU A 19 16.29 6.87 -17.75
C GLU A 19 15.28 7.76 -17.03
N GLY A 20 14.95 8.93 -17.57
CA GLY A 20 14.04 9.89 -16.94
C GLY A 20 14.64 10.62 -15.74
N LEU A 21 15.97 10.58 -15.56
CA LEU A 21 16.69 11.12 -14.43
C LEU A 21 17.26 12.50 -14.72
N VAL A 22 17.39 13.31 -13.65
CA VAL A 22 18.04 14.62 -13.68
C VAL A 22 19.03 14.70 -12.53
N ALA A 23 20.25 15.18 -12.80
CA ALA A 23 21.24 15.47 -11.79
C ALA A 23 20.92 16.81 -11.13
N VAL A 24 20.64 16.80 -9.82
CA VAL A 24 20.25 17.98 -9.06
C VAL A 24 21.05 18.10 -7.77
N GLN A 25 21.39 19.34 -7.42
CA GLN A 25 21.80 19.72 -6.08
C GLN A 25 20.58 20.21 -5.31
N ILE A 26 20.40 19.72 -4.09
CA ILE A 26 19.29 20.05 -3.22
C ILE A 26 19.85 20.68 -1.95
N ASP A 27 19.55 21.96 -1.74
CA ASP A 27 19.88 22.65 -0.52
C ASP A 27 18.66 22.70 0.40
N HIS A 28 18.88 22.43 1.69
CA HIS A 28 17.81 22.44 2.69
C HIS A 28 18.25 23.12 3.98
N ALA A 29 17.31 23.71 4.69
CA ALA A 29 17.50 24.26 6.02
C ALA A 29 16.19 24.26 6.80
N ALA A 30 16.26 24.07 8.10
CA ALA A 30 15.09 24.04 8.99
C ALA A 30 14.02 23.03 8.55
N GLY A 31 14.42 21.88 8.02
CA GLY A 31 13.52 20.82 7.57
C GLY A 31 12.86 21.04 6.21
N LEU A 32 13.14 22.15 5.53
CA LEU A 32 12.54 22.51 4.25
C LEU A 32 13.60 22.62 3.15
N VAL A 33 13.19 22.28 1.93
CA VAL A 33 14.00 22.51 0.72
C VAL A 33 14.09 24.01 0.47
N ARG A 34 15.32 24.53 0.30
CA ARG A 34 15.61 25.94 0.02
C ARG A 34 15.88 26.20 -1.44
N ALA A 35 16.59 25.27 -2.09
CA ALA A 35 16.88 25.38 -3.51
C ALA A 35 16.97 23.99 -4.15
N ILE A 36 16.63 23.91 -5.43
CA ILE A 36 16.84 22.76 -6.30
C ILE A 36 17.47 23.30 -7.58
N GLN A 37 18.72 22.94 -7.84
CA GLN A 37 19.51 23.50 -8.94
C GLN A 37 20.08 22.34 -9.77
N PRO A 38 20.40 22.57 -11.06
CA PRO A 38 21.18 21.61 -11.83
C PRO A 38 22.50 21.34 -11.12
N LEU A 39 22.85 20.06 -10.94
CA LEU A 39 24.20 19.71 -10.50
C LEU A 39 25.16 19.85 -11.67
N ALA A 40 26.21 20.64 -11.49
CA ALA A 40 27.28 20.69 -12.46
C ALA A 40 27.95 19.30 -12.61
N PRO A 41 28.40 18.90 -13.81
CA PRO A 41 29.14 17.66 -13.97
C PRO A 41 30.28 17.60 -12.97
N GLY A 42 30.28 16.60 -12.12
CA GLY A 42 31.33 16.38 -11.11
C GLY A 42 32.66 16.10 -11.78
N GLY A 43 33.75 16.66 -11.25
CA GLY A 43 35.08 16.59 -11.87
C GLY A 43 35.75 15.22 -11.86
N ASP A 44 35.21 14.21 -11.14
CA ASP A 44 35.79 12.87 -11.00
C ASP A 44 35.03 11.77 -11.74
N GLY A 45 33.91 12.11 -12.38
CA GLY A 45 33.11 11.12 -13.15
C GLY A 45 32.41 10.06 -12.30
N SER A 46 32.41 10.19 -10.96
CA SER A 46 31.74 9.25 -10.08
C SER A 46 30.23 9.23 -10.32
N PRO A 47 29.58 8.05 -10.37
CA PRO A 47 28.14 7.97 -10.56
C PRO A 47 27.40 8.59 -9.38
N LEU A 48 26.34 9.35 -9.68
CA LEU A 48 25.50 9.96 -8.66
C LEU A 48 24.49 8.93 -8.11
N PRO A 49 24.18 8.98 -6.81
CA PRO A 49 23.18 8.10 -6.23
C PRO A 49 21.78 8.44 -6.76
N LEU A 50 20.96 7.41 -6.99
CA LEU A 50 19.54 7.58 -7.30
C LEU A 50 18.81 8.07 -6.04
N ALA A 51 18.07 9.17 -6.16
CA ALA A 51 17.23 9.68 -5.09
C ALA A 51 15.76 9.70 -5.50
N LEU A 52 14.89 9.30 -4.59
CA LEU A 52 13.43 9.35 -4.71
C LEU A 52 12.85 10.24 -3.62
N THR A 53 11.63 10.72 -3.82
CA THR A 53 10.81 11.18 -2.69
C THR A 53 10.37 9.97 -1.87
N PRO A 54 10.00 10.13 -0.58
CA PRO A 54 9.44 9.04 0.20
C PRO A 54 8.25 8.38 -0.49
N LEU A 55 8.03 7.11 -0.20
CA LEU A 55 6.97 6.30 -0.78
C LEU A 55 5.77 6.25 0.17
N VAL A 56 4.62 5.84 -0.37
CA VAL A 56 3.35 5.73 0.35
C VAL A 56 2.87 4.29 0.29
N GLU A 57 2.46 3.74 1.42
CA GLU A 57 1.80 2.44 1.53
C GLU A 57 0.28 2.66 1.63
N PRO A 58 -0.46 2.45 0.54
CA PRO A 58 -1.89 2.76 0.50
C PRO A 58 -2.79 1.66 1.09
N HIS A 59 -2.24 0.49 1.43
CA HIS A 59 -3.01 -0.64 1.95
C HIS A 59 -2.14 -1.66 2.68
N ALA A 60 -2.29 -1.73 3.98
CA ALA A 60 -1.62 -2.69 4.85
C ALA A 60 -2.56 -3.24 5.92
N HIS A 61 -2.12 -4.28 6.65
CA HIS A 61 -2.80 -4.90 7.78
C HIS A 61 -1.87 -4.98 8.99
N LEU A 62 -1.65 -3.85 9.67
CA LEU A 62 -0.72 -3.76 10.79
C LEU A 62 -1.16 -4.58 12.00
N ASP A 63 -2.47 -4.74 12.19
CA ASP A 63 -3.04 -5.45 13.33
C ASP A 63 -2.67 -6.94 13.39
N LYS A 64 -2.26 -7.53 12.26
CA LYS A 64 -1.83 -8.93 12.16
C LYS A 64 -0.38 -9.11 11.66
N ALA A 65 0.36 -8.03 11.45
CA ALA A 65 1.74 -8.09 10.96
C ALA A 65 2.63 -9.01 11.81
N PHE A 66 3.53 -9.76 11.15
CA PHE A 66 4.52 -10.66 11.78
C PHE A 66 3.93 -11.83 12.59
N THR A 67 2.71 -12.25 12.30
CA THR A 67 2.07 -13.39 12.97
C THR A 67 2.21 -14.70 12.21
N GLY A 68 2.72 -14.68 10.97
CA GLY A 68 2.80 -15.85 10.09
C GLY A 68 3.63 -17.03 10.64
N ALA A 69 4.63 -16.77 11.48
CA ALA A 69 5.40 -17.85 12.13
C ALA A 69 4.57 -18.65 13.15
N LEU A 70 3.59 -17.99 13.80
CA LEU A 70 2.70 -18.62 14.78
C LEU A 70 1.43 -19.17 14.11
N PHE A 71 1.01 -18.57 13.02
CA PHE A 71 -0.21 -18.90 12.27
C PHE A 71 0.11 -19.08 10.77
N PRO A 72 0.89 -20.11 10.42
CA PRO A 72 1.41 -20.27 9.07
C PRO A 72 0.31 -20.71 8.08
N ASN A 73 0.41 -20.21 6.83
CA ASN A 73 -0.37 -20.67 5.69
C ASN A 73 0.58 -20.97 4.52
N TRP A 74 1.30 -22.07 4.59
CA TRP A 74 2.22 -22.49 3.52
C TRP A 74 1.50 -23.07 2.30
N GLU A 75 0.25 -23.51 2.44
CA GLU A 75 -0.58 -23.90 1.32
C GLU A 75 -0.95 -22.72 0.43
N GLY A 76 -0.96 -21.49 0.99
CA GLY A 76 -1.28 -20.26 0.29
C GLY A 76 -2.71 -20.23 -0.24
N THR A 77 -3.66 -20.80 0.49
CA THR A 77 -5.08 -20.78 0.13
C THR A 77 -5.83 -19.72 0.93
N MET A 78 -6.85 -19.11 0.31
CA MET A 78 -7.73 -18.15 1.00
C MET A 78 -8.44 -18.78 2.20
N ALA A 79 -8.83 -20.05 2.10
CA ALA A 79 -9.53 -20.76 3.17
C ALA A 79 -8.63 -20.95 4.40
N GLU A 80 -7.37 -21.35 4.18
CA GLU A 80 -6.40 -21.52 5.28
C GLU A 80 -5.99 -20.15 5.86
N ALA A 81 -5.79 -19.12 5.00
CA ALA A 81 -5.54 -17.76 5.45
C ALA A 81 -6.61 -17.28 6.43
N LEU A 82 -7.88 -17.46 6.05
CA LEU A 82 -9.02 -17.08 6.89
C LEU A 82 -9.05 -17.87 8.22
N ALA A 83 -8.82 -19.18 8.15
CA ALA A 83 -8.83 -20.03 9.34
C ALA A 83 -7.72 -19.65 10.33
N GLN A 84 -6.51 -19.41 9.84
CA GLN A 84 -5.39 -18.97 10.66
C GLN A 84 -5.59 -17.56 11.21
N ASN A 85 -6.13 -16.64 10.40
CA ASN A 85 -6.48 -15.28 10.83
C ASN A 85 -7.52 -15.28 11.96
N GLN A 86 -8.53 -16.16 11.88
CA GLN A 86 -9.53 -16.30 12.94
C GLN A 86 -8.91 -16.80 14.25
N ARG A 87 -7.97 -17.76 14.18
CA ARG A 87 -7.24 -18.27 15.36
C ARG A 87 -6.38 -17.16 15.98
N GLU A 88 -5.65 -16.43 15.15
CA GLU A 88 -4.82 -15.29 15.57
C GLU A 88 -5.68 -14.20 16.24
N HIS A 89 -6.80 -13.84 15.61
CA HIS A 89 -7.71 -12.81 16.07
C HIS A 89 -8.28 -13.11 17.47
N GLY A 90 -8.53 -14.37 17.79
CA GLY A 90 -8.96 -14.82 19.11
C GLY A 90 -7.92 -14.68 20.22
N GLN A 91 -6.64 -14.48 19.86
CA GLN A 91 -5.52 -14.40 20.79
C GLN A 91 -4.92 -12.98 20.90
N ARG A 92 -5.50 -12.01 20.17
CA ARG A 92 -4.98 -10.62 20.17
C ARG A 92 -5.12 -9.95 21.53
N SER A 93 -4.05 -9.34 21.99
CA SER A 93 -4.07 -8.33 23.04
C SER A 93 -3.63 -6.97 22.51
N GLU A 94 -4.07 -5.89 23.13
CA GLU A 94 -3.68 -4.53 22.76
C GLU A 94 -2.14 -4.35 22.71
N ALA A 95 -1.44 -4.89 23.72
CA ALA A 95 0.02 -4.80 23.82
C ALA A 95 0.72 -5.52 22.66
N GLN A 96 0.25 -6.72 22.28
CA GLN A 96 0.83 -7.46 21.16
C GLN A 96 0.59 -6.77 19.82
N VAL A 97 -0.63 -6.30 19.58
CA VAL A 97 -0.97 -5.55 18.37
C VAL A 97 -0.14 -4.27 18.28
N LEU A 98 -0.05 -3.51 19.38
CA LEU A 98 0.74 -2.29 19.41
C LEU A 98 2.23 -2.55 19.10
N ALA A 99 2.83 -3.55 19.74
CA ALA A 99 4.25 -3.88 19.57
C ALA A 99 4.57 -4.26 18.12
N ARG A 100 3.79 -5.17 17.51
CA ARG A 100 4.02 -5.61 16.12
C ARG A 100 3.72 -4.54 15.09
N SER A 101 2.67 -3.76 15.30
CA SER A 101 2.32 -2.64 14.42
C SER A 101 3.36 -1.53 14.47
N GLU A 102 3.87 -1.22 15.67
CA GLU A 102 4.94 -0.24 15.84
C GLU A 102 6.24 -0.69 15.18
N ALA A 103 6.62 -1.97 15.33
CA ALA A 103 7.79 -2.54 14.66
C ALA A 103 7.68 -2.47 13.13
N ALA A 104 6.49 -2.77 12.56
CA ALA A 104 6.26 -2.67 11.12
C ALA A 104 6.35 -1.21 10.63
N LEU A 105 5.74 -0.28 11.36
CA LEU A 105 5.72 1.14 10.99
C LEU A 105 7.11 1.79 11.13
N GLU A 106 7.86 1.46 12.19
CA GLU A 106 9.23 1.93 12.39
C GLU A 106 10.15 1.44 11.27
N ARG A 107 10.03 0.17 10.89
CA ARG A 107 10.79 -0.40 9.78
C ARG A 107 10.47 0.32 8.47
N GLY A 108 9.18 0.48 8.12
CA GLY A 108 8.77 1.21 6.94
C GLY A 108 9.31 2.65 6.92
N TRP A 109 9.24 3.36 8.05
CA TRP A 109 9.75 4.72 8.19
C TRP A 109 11.25 4.81 7.94
N ARG A 110 12.03 3.90 8.52
CA ARG A 110 13.50 3.83 8.28
C ARG A 110 13.82 3.50 6.82
N TYR A 111 12.90 2.82 6.13
CA TYR A 111 13.03 2.49 4.71
C TYR A 111 12.52 3.59 3.76
N GLY A 112 11.97 4.68 4.30
CA GLY A 112 11.54 5.83 3.51
C GLY A 112 10.04 5.93 3.27
N LEU A 113 9.24 5.27 4.11
CA LEU A 113 7.79 5.40 4.09
C LEU A 113 7.34 6.78 4.61
N ARG A 114 6.41 7.43 3.92
CA ARG A 114 5.83 8.73 4.30
C ARG A 114 4.47 8.61 4.97
N ALA A 115 3.63 7.72 4.47
CA ALA A 115 2.28 7.52 4.95
C ALA A 115 1.85 6.07 4.75
N MET A 116 0.91 5.61 5.57
CA MET A 116 0.34 4.28 5.49
C MET A 116 -1.15 4.31 5.77
N ARG A 117 -1.93 3.60 4.96
CA ARG A 117 -3.31 3.23 5.27
C ARG A 117 -3.34 1.79 5.71
N THR A 118 -3.92 1.52 6.90
CA THR A 118 -4.04 0.15 7.43
C THR A 118 -5.49 -0.22 7.68
N HIS A 119 -5.85 -1.43 7.24
CA HIS A 119 -7.15 -2.03 7.47
C HIS A 119 -7.13 -2.82 8.77
N ILE A 120 -8.15 -2.64 9.58
CA ILE A 120 -8.28 -3.23 10.91
C ILE A 120 -9.41 -4.25 10.88
N ASP A 121 -9.12 -5.52 11.19
CA ASP A 121 -10.15 -6.53 11.39
C ASP A 121 -11.08 -6.08 12.53
N SER A 122 -12.24 -5.55 12.18
CA SER A 122 -13.14 -4.84 13.10
C SER A 122 -14.32 -5.68 13.57
N GLY A 123 -14.40 -6.94 13.17
CA GLY A 123 -15.35 -7.93 13.65
C GLY A 123 -14.67 -8.95 14.57
N GLY A 124 -15.41 -9.49 15.56
CA GLY A 124 -14.91 -10.56 16.42
C GLY A 124 -14.13 -10.10 17.66
N PRO A 125 -13.54 -11.06 18.41
CA PRO A 125 -13.05 -10.81 19.78
C PRO A 125 -11.83 -9.89 19.87
N GLY A 126 -10.97 -9.89 18.88
CA GLY A 126 -9.74 -9.09 18.85
C GLY A 126 -9.92 -7.63 18.37
N ALA A 127 -11.09 -7.28 17.84
CA ALA A 127 -11.34 -5.99 17.20
C ALA A 127 -11.04 -4.79 18.11
N GLN A 128 -11.52 -4.83 19.34
CA GLN A 128 -11.32 -3.74 20.31
C GLN A 128 -9.84 -3.55 20.67
N ALA A 129 -9.09 -4.65 20.81
CA ALA A 129 -7.65 -4.60 21.07
C ALA A 129 -6.90 -3.96 19.88
N SER A 130 -7.24 -4.35 18.64
CA SER A 130 -6.68 -3.78 17.42
C SER A 130 -6.94 -2.28 17.31
N TRP A 131 -8.18 -1.84 17.53
CA TRP A 131 -8.52 -0.42 17.45
C TRP A 131 -7.81 0.43 18.50
N ARG A 132 -7.77 -0.01 19.76
CA ARG A 132 -7.05 0.72 20.83
C ARG A 132 -5.57 0.84 20.51
N ALA A 133 -4.95 -0.26 20.09
CA ALA A 133 -3.53 -0.27 19.73
C ALA A 133 -3.22 0.68 18.56
N LEU A 134 -4.02 0.63 17.48
CA LEU A 134 -3.73 1.41 16.27
C LEU A 134 -4.11 2.89 16.40
N LEU A 135 -5.09 3.24 17.22
CA LEU A 135 -5.35 4.64 17.60
C LEU A 135 -4.17 5.22 18.41
N ALA A 136 -3.66 4.45 19.39
CA ALA A 136 -2.46 4.85 20.14
C ALA A 136 -1.23 4.95 19.24
N LEU A 137 -1.03 4.00 18.33
CA LEU A 137 0.07 4.01 17.35
C LEU A 137 0.01 5.29 16.49
N ARG A 138 -1.15 5.59 15.90
CA ARG A 138 -1.33 6.78 15.06
C ARG A 138 -0.97 8.06 15.81
N GLN A 139 -1.37 8.19 17.06
CA GLN A 139 -1.02 9.34 17.90
C GLN A 139 0.49 9.42 18.16
N ARG A 140 1.14 8.31 18.49
CA ARG A 140 2.59 8.27 18.74
C ARG A 140 3.42 8.63 17.50
N TRP A 141 2.92 8.30 16.31
CA TRP A 141 3.63 8.48 15.05
C TRP A 141 3.27 9.77 14.32
N GLN A 142 2.41 10.59 14.91
CA GLN A 142 2.06 11.90 14.34
C GLN A 142 3.30 12.74 14.04
N GLY A 143 3.37 13.32 12.83
CA GLY A 143 4.51 14.10 12.36
C GLY A 143 5.68 13.27 11.81
N ARG A 144 5.69 11.93 12.00
CA ARG A 144 6.68 11.02 11.39
C ARG A 144 6.12 10.26 10.21
N VAL A 145 5.02 9.56 10.41
CA VAL A 145 4.27 8.83 9.36
C VAL A 145 2.79 9.15 9.50
N ASP A 146 2.14 9.54 8.41
CA ASP A 146 0.70 9.76 8.39
C ASP A 146 -0.01 8.41 8.31
N VAL A 147 -0.72 8.03 9.39
CA VAL A 147 -1.41 6.74 9.49
C VAL A 147 -2.91 6.93 9.35
N GLN A 148 -3.52 6.27 8.34
CA GLN A 148 -4.96 6.21 8.14
C GLN A 148 -5.49 4.84 8.56
N LEU A 149 -6.66 4.80 9.20
CA LEU A 149 -7.28 3.61 9.74
C LEU A 149 -8.58 3.31 9.01
N VAL A 150 -8.75 2.06 8.57
CA VAL A 150 -9.96 1.59 7.87
C VAL A 150 -10.60 0.48 8.68
N ALA A 151 -11.90 0.58 8.94
CA ALA A 151 -12.67 -0.46 9.61
C ALA A 151 -13.04 -1.56 8.62
N LEU A 152 -12.46 -2.75 8.74
CA LEU A 152 -12.74 -3.89 7.88
C LEU A 152 -13.74 -4.83 8.53
N VAL A 153 -14.94 -4.94 7.93
CA VAL A 153 -16.04 -5.82 8.35
C VAL A 153 -16.77 -6.38 7.13
N PRO A 154 -17.57 -7.44 7.26
CA PRO A 154 -18.51 -7.83 6.19
C PRO A 154 -19.49 -6.68 5.86
N LEU A 155 -19.79 -6.44 4.58
CA LEU A 155 -20.65 -5.33 4.14
C LEU A 155 -21.99 -5.27 4.88
N LEU A 156 -22.62 -6.42 5.10
CA LEU A 156 -23.92 -6.53 5.79
C LEU A 156 -23.90 -5.94 7.21
N TYR A 157 -22.73 -5.88 7.84
CA TYR A 157 -22.59 -5.32 9.19
C TYR A 157 -23.03 -3.84 9.25
N TRP A 158 -22.71 -3.06 8.20
CA TRP A 158 -23.06 -1.64 8.15
C TRP A 158 -24.56 -1.34 8.08
N SER A 159 -25.37 -2.35 7.72
CA SER A 159 -26.82 -2.23 7.69
C SER A 159 -27.46 -2.40 9.08
N SER A 160 -26.73 -3.01 10.04
CA SER A 160 -27.20 -3.24 11.40
C SER A 160 -27.18 -1.96 12.26
N PRO A 161 -27.97 -1.88 13.33
CA PRO A 161 -27.90 -0.78 14.31
C PRO A 161 -26.51 -0.65 14.92
N GLU A 162 -25.86 -1.75 15.27
CA GLU A 162 -24.50 -1.82 15.81
C GLU A 162 -23.46 -1.30 14.82
N GLY A 163 -23.57 -1.73 13.55
CA GLY A 163 -22.70 -1.25 12.47
C GLY A 163 -22.83 0.25 12.23
N LYS A 164 -24.04 0.78 12.25
CA LYS A 164 -24.29 2.23 12.12
C LYS A 164 -23.73 3.02 13.31
N ALA A 165 -23.82 2.48 14.52
CA ALA A 165 -23.20 3.09 15.70
C ALA A 165 -21.67 3.07 15.60
N PHE A 166 -21.10 1.94 15.17
CA PHE A 166 -19.66 1.80 14.96
C PHE A 166 -19.15 2.71 13.83
N ALA A 167 -19.92 2.89 12.74
CA ALA A 167 -19.53 3.80 11.67
C ALA A 167 -19.38 5.26 12.15
N ARG A 168 -20.27 5.72 13.02
CA ARG A 168 -20.14 7.05 13.65
C ARG A 168 -18.86 7.15 14.47
N GLN A 169 -18.57 6.12 15.25
CA GLN A 169 -17.34 6.06 16.05
C GLN A 169 -16.08 6.06 15.17
N VAL A 170 -16.07 5.31 14.06
CA VAL A 170 -14.97 5.32 13.08
C VAL A 170 -14.81 6.72 12.47
N ALA A 171 -15.89 7.37 12.09
CA ALA A 171 -15.87 8.73 11.56
C ALA A 171 -15.35 9.74 12.60
N ASP A 172 -15.79 9.64 13.87
CA ASP A 172 -15.31 10.48 14.97
C ASP A 172 -13.80 10.30 15.21
N TRP A 173 -13.28 9.11 14.97
CA TRP A 173 -11.83 8.84 15.00
C TRP A 173 -11.11 9.32 13.73
N GLY A 174 -11.80 9.86 12.73
CA GLY A 174 -11.21 10.23 11.45
C GLY A 174 -10.73 9.01 10.66
N GLY A 175 -11.43 7.90 10.77
CA GLY A 175 -11.21 6.67 10.02
C GLY A 175 -12.07 6.58 8.76
N LEU A 176 -11.89 5.50 8.00
CA LEU A 176 -12.64 5.16 6.80
C LEU A 176 -13.49 3.90 7.06
N LEU A 177 -14.61 3.80 6.35
CA LEU A 177 -15.43 2.59 6.35
C LEU A 177 -14.90 1.62 5.30
N GLY A 178 -14.75 0.36 5.67
CA GLY A 178 -14.26 -0.70 4.79
C GLY A 178 -15.17 -1.90 4.76
N GLY A 179 -14.92 -2.79 3.83
CA GLY A 179 -15.68 -4.03 3.70
C GLY A 179 -15.11 -4.95 2.65
N VAL A 180 -15.64 -6.15 2.58
CA VAL A 180 -15.24 -7.15 1.58
C VAL A 180 -16.40 -7.39 0.63
N LEU A 181 -16.13 -7.28 -0.67
CA LEU A 181 -17.07 -7.56 -1.77
C LEU A 181 -16.42 -8.53 -2.76
N GLY A 182 -16.82 -9.77 -2.70
CA GLY A 182 -16.25 -10.85 -3.51
C GLY A 182 -17.31 -11.86 -3.99
N PRO A 183 -16.94 -12.75 -4.93
CA PRO A 183 -17.84 -13.80 -5.40
C PRO A 183 -18.22 -14.80 -4.28
N PRO A 184 -19.40 -15.48 -4.40
CA PRO A 184 -20.30 -15.46 -5.54
C PRO A 184 -21.25 -14.27 -5.56
N TYR A 185 -21.36 -13.57 -6.71
CA TYR A 185 -22.33 -12.51 -6.94
C TYR A 185 -23.65 -13.09 -7.49
N GLY A 186 -24.40 -13.81 -6.69
CA GLY A 186 -25.66 -14.44 -7.13
C GLY A 186 -26.52 -14.91 -5.96
N GLY A 187 -27.83 -14.81 -6.05
CA GLY A 187 -28.78 -15.20 -5.01
C GLY A 187 -28.79 -14.31 -3.78
N ALA A 188 -27.73 -14.29 -2.99
CA ALA A 188 -27.50 -13.33 -1.90
C ALA A 188 -27.09 -11.92 -2.38
N ALA A 189 -26.88 -11.73 -3.67
CA ALA A 189 -26.37 -10.49 -4.26
C ALA A 189 -27.28 -9.27 -4.07
N LEU A 190 -28.59 -9.45 -3.88
CA LEU A 190 -29.48 -8.33 -3.54
C LEU A 190 -29.12 -7.75 -2.17
N ALA A 191 -28.92 -8.61 -1.18
CA ALA A 191 -28.55 -8.17 0.17
C ALA A 191 -27.18 -7.47 0.19
N GLU A 192 -26.21 -7.95 -0.58
CA GLU A 192 -24.90 -7.31 -0.71
C GLU A 192 -24.97 -5.96 -1.46
N GLN A 193 -25.82 -5.87 -2.51
CA GLN A 193 -26.04 -4.60 -3.21
C GLN A 193 -26.72 -3.56 -2.30
N GLU A 194 -27.72 -3.98 -1.52
CA GLU A 194 -28.38 -3.12 -0.54
C GLU A 194 -27.41 -2.70 0.58
N ALA A 195 -26.56 -3.62 1.03
CA ALA A 195 -25.54 -3.33 2.02
C ALA A 195 -24.47 -2.35 1.50
N LEU A 196 -24.04 -2.50 0.24
CA LEU A 196 -23.16 -1.56 -0.42
C LEU A 196 -23.80 -0.18 -0.56
N ALA A 197 -25.06 -0.14 -0.99
CA ALA A 197 -25.82 1.12 -1.08
C ALA A 197 -25.93 1.81 0.28
N SER A 198 -26.21 1.03 1.32
CA SER A 198 -26.31 1.51 2.71
C SER A 198 -24.97 2.03 3.23
N LEU A 199 -23.87 1.33 2.93
CA LEU A 199 -22.51 1.75 3.29
C LEU A 199 -22.16 3.10 2.65
N LEU A 200 -22.38 3.26 1.34
CA LEU A 200 -22.07 4.50 0.63
C LEU A 200 -22.92 5.67 1.14
N ALA A 201 -24.22 5.45 1.37
CA ALA A 201 -25.10 6.47 1.95
C ALA A 201 -24.65 6.86 3.38
N LEU A 202 -24.23 5.89 4.19
CA LEU A 202 -23.72 6.13 5.54
C LEU A 202 -22.40 6.92 5.51
N ALA A 203 -21.49 6.58 4.59
CA ALA A 203 -20.24 7.30 4.39
C ALA A 203 -20.47 8.76 3.98
N GLU A 204 -21.41 9.01 3.05
CA GLU A 204 -21.83 10.37 2.67
C GLU A 204 -22.40 11.15 3.86
N GLN A 205 -23.28 10.51 4.64
CA GLN A 205 -23.87 11.12 5.82
C GLN A 205 -22.83 11.53 6.87
N LEU A 206 -21.78 10.71 7.04
CA LEU A 206 -20.73 10.91 8.01
C LEU A 206 -19.55 11.73 7.46
N GLY A 207 -19.49 11.97 6.16
CA GLY A 207 -18.37 12.68 5.52
C GLY A 207 -17.05 11.92 5.57
N CYS A 208 -17.08 10.58 5.67
CA CYS A 208 -15.86 9.75 5.70
C CYS A 208 -15.70 8.95 4.40
N GLY A 209 -14.45 8.64 4.05
CA GLY A 209 -14.13 7.84 2.87
C GLY A 209 -14.45 6.35 3.04
N VAL A 210 -14.42 5.63 1.93
CA VAL A 210 -14.65 4.18 1.86
C VAL A 210 -13.45 3.50 1.21
N ASP A 211 -12.98 2.37 1.77
CA ASP A 211 -11.94 1.53 1.17
C ASP A 211 -12.35 0.06 1.28
N LEU A 212 -12.65 -0.54 0.13
CA LEU A 212 -13.23 -1.87 0.01
C LEU A 212 -12.20 -2.86 -0.54
N HIS A 213 -12.14 -4.07 0.04
CA HIS A 213 -11.56 -5.23 -0.64
C HIS A 213 -12.57 -5.69 -1.69
N VAL A 214 -12.24 -5.52 -2.96
CA VAL A 214 -13.17 -5.82 -4.07
C VAL A 214 -12.51 -6.76 -5.06
N ASP A 215 -13.26 -7.82 -5.43
CA ASP A 215 -12.82 -8.75 -6.47
C ASP A 215 -11.45 -9.38 -6.21
N GLU A 216 -11.12 -9.66 -4.95
CA GLU A 216 -9.96 -10.45 -4.57
C GLU A 216 -10.20 -11.94 -4.90
N SER A 217 -10.21 -12.22 -6.18
CA SER A 217 -10.63 -13.52 -6.72
C SER A 217 -10.15 -13.71 -8.16
N ASP A 218 -10.13 -14.95 -8.61
CA ASP A 218 -10.00 -15.34 -10.01
C ASP A 218 -11.35 -15.69 -10.67
N ARG A 219 -12.48 -15.42 -9.97
CA ARG A 219 -13.84 -15.78 -10.40
C ARG A 219 -14.67 -14.54 -10.69
N GLN A 220 -15.62 -14.66 -11.62
CA GLN A 220 -16.59 -13.60 -11.99
C GLN A 220 -15.91 -12.24 -12.23
N PRO A 221 -14.99 -12.14 -13.21
CA PRO A 221 -14.08 -11.01 -13.37
C PRO A 221 -14.78 -9.64 -13.40
N GLY A 222 -14.30 -8.72 -12.56
CA GLY A 222 -14.71 -7.31 -12.54
C GLY A 222 -16.13 -7.05 -12.04
N ARG A 223 -16.85 -8.07 -11.55
CA ARG A 223 -18.27 -7.93 -11.22
C ARG A 223 -18.52 -7.10 -9.96
N GLY A 224 -17.65 -7.24 -8.95
CA GLY A 224 -17.72 -6.43 -7.73
C GLY A 224 -17.42 -4.96 -8.00
N VAL A 225 -16.36 -4.69 -8.74
CA VAL A 225 -15.99 -3.34 -9.13
C VAL A 225 -17.09 -2.67 -9.95
N ALA A 226 -17.73 -3.41 -10.88
CA ALA A 226 -18.86 -2.91 -11.64
C ALA A 226 -20.07 -2.54 -10.75
N LEU A 227 -20.32 -3.31 -9.68
CA LEU A 227 -21.34 -2.98 -8.69
C LEU A 227 -21.00 -1.69 -7.94
N VAL A 228 -19.76 -1.54 -7.47
CA VAL A 228 -19.31 -0.32 -6.76
C VAL A 228 -19.42 0.90 -7.68
N ALA A 229 -18.94 0.82 -8.93
CA ALA A 229 -18.99 1.92 -9.89
C ALA A 229 -20.43 2.35 -10.18
N ARG A 230 -21.31 1.38 -10.44
CA ARG A 230 -22.72 1.66 -10.67
C ARG A 230 -23.37 2.34 -9.46
N GLN A 231 -23.17 1.79 -8.27
CA GLN A 231 -23.78 2.32 -7.06
C GLN A 231 -23.28 3.73 -6.70
N ALA A 232 -21.99 3.98 -6.90
CA ALA A 232 -21.40 5.30 -6.72
C ALA A 232 -21.99 6.34 -7.68
N LEU A 233 -22.21 5.97 -8.96
CA LEU A 233 -22.84 6.83 -9.96
C LEU A 233 -24.32 7.08 -9.66
N GLU A 234 -25.08 6.04 -9.31
CA GLU A 234 -26.51 6.15 -8.97
C GLU A 234 -26.73 7.06 -7.77
N GLN A 235 -25.89 6.97 -6.74
CA GLN A 235 -25.97 7.82 -5.54
C GLN A 235 -25.28 9.19 -5.71
N ARG A 236 -24.53 9.39 -6.81
CA ARG A 236 -23.70 10.58 -7.01
C ARG A 236 -22.76 10.80 -5.83
N SER A 237 -22.07 9.73 -5.42
CA SER A 237 -21.21 9.75 -4.25
C SER A 237 -20.09 10.77 -4.40
N ARG A 238 -19.84 11.55 -3.34
CA ARG A 238 -18.81 12.60 -3.29
C ARG A 238 -17.67 12.25 -2.36
N VAL A 239 -17.87 11.28 -1.46
CA VAL A 239 -16.79 10.78 -0.61
C VAL A 239 -15.80 9.97 -1.45
N PRO A 240 -14.50 9.97 -1.10
CA PRO A 240 -13.52 9.13 -1.76
C PRO A 240 -13.88 7.65 -1.60
N ILE A 241 -13.88 6.90 -2.70
CA ILE A 241 -14.12 5.45 -2.71
C ILE A 241 -12.90 4.78 -3.33
N THR A 242 -12.27 3.88 -2.59
CA THR A 242 -11.14 3.06 -3.03
C THR A 242 -11.61 1.61 -3.19
N CYS A 243 -11.26 0.99 -4.32
CA CYS A 243 -11.43 -0.43 -4.60
C CYS A 243 -10.06 -1.12 -4.52
N SER A 244 -9.72 -1.64 -3.36
CA SER A 244 -8.49 -2.41 -3.14
C SER A 244 -8.61 -3.80 -3.78
N HIS A 245 -7.50 -4.42 -4.18
CA HIS A 245 -7.36 -5.61 -5.04
C HIS A 245 -7.83 -5.37 -6.46
N SER A 246 -9.13 -5.41 -6.75
CA SER A 246 -9.69 -5.30 -8.11
C SER A 246 -9.01 -6.24 -9.13
N CYS A 247 -8.43 -7.32 -8.64
CA CYS A 247 -7.50 -8.14 -9.41
C CYS A 247 -8.20 -9.00 -10.46
N SER A 248 -9.45 -9.44 -10.21
CA SER A 248 -10.20 -10.24 -11.19
C SER A 248 -10.46 -9.49 -12.50
N MET A 249 -10.45 -8.14 -12.48
CA MET A 249 -10.57 -7.33 -13.69
C MET A 249 -9.53 -7.65 -14.75
N GLY A 250 -8.31 -8.03 -14.36
CA GLY A 250 -7.23 -8.43 -15.28
C GLY A 250 -7.55 -9.69 -16.10
N LEU A 251 -8.60 -10.41 -15.77
CA LEU A 251 -9.08 -11.59 -16.51
C LEU A 251 -10.17 -11.26 -17.53
N LEU A 252 -10.61 -9.99 -17.61
CA LEU A 252 -11.56 -9.54 -18.64
C LEU A 252 -10.88 -9.41 -20.00
N GLY A 253 -11.65 -9.63 -21.07
CA GLY A 253 -11.22 -9.26 -22.42
C GLY A 253 -11.14 -7.71 -22.57
N GLU A 254 -10.24 -7.22 -23.43
CA GLU A 254 -9.89 -5.81 -23.59
C GLU A 254 -11.11 -4.87 -23.64
N GLY A 255 -12.07 -5.11 -24.53
CA GLY A 255 -13.23 -4.23 -24.68
C GLY A 255 -14.15 -4.19 -23.46
N ALA A 256 -14.23 -5.26 -22.66
CA ALA A 256 -15.00 -5.26 -21.42
C ALA A 256 -14.23 -4.53 -20.31
N LEU A 257 -12.91 -4.72 -20.26
CA LEU A 257 -12.02 -4.06 -19.36
C LEU A 257 -12.05 -2.53 -19.55
N ASP A 258 -11.91 -2.07 -20.79
CA ASP A 258 -11.90 -0.62 -21.10
C ASP A 258 -13.24 0.04 -20.69
N ARG A 259 -14.38 -0.56 -21.04
CA ARG A 259 -15.69 -0.03 -20.60
C ARG A 259 -15.84 0.05 -19.09
N LEU A 260 -15.35 -0.96 -18.36
CA LEU A 260 -15.42 -0.95 -16.90
C LEU A 260 -14.47 0.10 -16.32
N ALA A 261 -13.26 0.25 -16.86
CA ALA A 261 -12.31 1.28 -16.46
C ALA A 261 -12.87 2.69 -16.68
N ASP A 262 -13.53 2.95 -17.83
CA ASP A 262 -14.22 4.22 -18.10
C ASP A 262 -15.35 4.49 -17.10
N GLN A 263 -16.12 3.44 -16.75
CA GLN A 263 -17.19 3.56 -15.74
C GLN A 263 -16.62 3.88 -14.36
N MET A 264 -15.49 3.26 -13.97
CA MET A 264 -14.79 3.57 -12.72
C MET A 264 -14.28 5.01 -12.69
N ALA A 265 -13.70 5.47 -13.79
CA ALA A 265 -13.22 6.85 -13.90
C ALA A 265 -14.38 7.85 -13.78
N ALA A 266 -15.51 7.58 -14.46
CA ALA A 266 -16.72 8.39 -14.36
C ALA A 266 -17.31 8.41 -12.94
N ALA A 267 -17.16 7.32 -12.19
CA ALA A 267 -17.56 7.20 -10.78
C ALA A 267 -16.55 7.82 -9.80
N GLY A 268 -15.39 8.29 -10.25
CA GLY A 268 -14.35 8.87 -9.40
C GLY A 268 -13.67 7.85 -8.48
N LEU A 269 -13.66 6.56 -8.84
CA LEU A 269 -13.08 5.51 -8.01
C LEU A 269 -11.55 5.53 -8.06
N GLY A 270 -10.93 5.24 -6.90
CA GLY A 270 -9.51 4.89 -6.81
C GLY A 270 -9.30 3.38 -6.73
N VAL A 271 -8.10 2.91 -7.08
CA VAL A 271 -7.73 1.49 -6.99
C VAL A 271 -6.40 1.35 -6.26
N VAL A 272 -6.30 0.34 -5.39
CA VAL A 272 -5.03 -0.15 -4.85
C VAL A 272 -4.78 -1.55 -5.38
N ALA A 273 -3.76 -1.71 -6.20
CA ALA A 273 -3.30 -3.02 -6.65
C ALA A 273 -2.38 -3.66 -5.60
N LEU A 274 -2.58 -4.94 -5.32
CA LEU A 274 -1.92 -5.68 -4.24
C LEU A 274 -1.21 -6.93 -4.79
N PRO A 275 -0.15 -6.75 -5.61
CA PRO A 275 0.42 -7.83 -6.40
C PRO A 275 1.05 -8.95 -5.56
N LEU A 276 1.61 -8.65 -4.38
CA LEU A 276 2.26 -9.65 -3.53
C LEU A 276 1.27 -10.69 -3.02
N THR A 277 0.26 -10.25 -2.30
CA THR A 277 -0.78 -11.12 -1.72
C THR A 277 -1.60 -11.83 -2.82
N ASN A 278 -2.00 -11.09 -3.86
CA ASN A 278 -2.79 -11.69 -4.93
C ASN A 278 -2.03 -12.80 -5.68
N GLN A 279 -0.73 -12.65 -5.93
CA GLN A 279 0.06 -13.71 -6.56
C GLN A 279 0.31 -14.90 -5.62
N TRP A 280 0.32 -14.68 -4.31
CA TRP A 280 0.45 -15.75 -3.33
C TRP A 280 -0.83 -16.57 -3.20
N LEU A 281 -1.98 -15.92 -3.06
CA LEU A 281 -3.25 -16.57 -2.71
C LEU A 281 -4.06 -17.07 -3.91
N LEU A 282 -3.98 -16.37 -5.07
CA LEU A 282 -4.90 -16.61 -6.17
C LEU A 282 -4.34 -17.54 -7.25
N GLY A 283 -5.25 -18.21 -7.95
CA GLY A 283 -4.89 -19.13 -9.05
C GLY A 283 -4.22 -20.43 -8.61
N ARG A 284 -4.17 -20.73 -7.32
CA ARG A 284 -3.57 -21.98 -6.82
C ARG A 284 -4.39 -23.18 -7.22
N ARG A 285 -3.70 -24.19 -7.77
CA ARG A 285 -4.24 -25.50 -8.11
C ARG A 285 -3.22 -26.57 -7.72
N PRO A 286 -3.62 -27.65 -7.03
CA PRO A 286 -2.69 -28.70 -6.64
C PRO A 286 -1.88 -29.22 -7.83
N GLY A 287 -0.55 -29.27 -7.66
CA GLY A 287 0.37 -29.81 -8.67
C GLY A 287 0.58 -28.96 -9.92
N LEU A 288 0.01 -27.75 -10.00
CA LEU A 288 0.13 -26.87 -11.17
C LEU A 288 0.71 -25.49 -10.82
N THR A 289 1.55 -24.97 -11.69
CA THR A 289 1.93 -23.55 -11.68
C THR A 289 0.78 -22.75 -12.33
N PRO A 290 0.30 -21.66 -11.72
CA PRO A 290 -0.77 -20.85 -12.30
C PRO A 290 -0.39 -20.30 -13.68
N VAL A 291 -1.23 -20.54 -14.67
CA VAL A 291 -1.10 -19.97 -16.02
C VAL A 291 -1.71 -18.59 -16.10
N LEU A 292 -2.90 -18.43 -15.48
CA LEU A 292 -3.57 -17.14 -15.35
C LEU A 292 -3.44 -16.65 -13.91
N ARG A 293 -3.02 -15.38 -13.77
CA ARG A 293 -2.93 -14.71 -12.47
C ARG A 293 -3.84 -13.51 -12.47
N ALA A 294 -4.80 -13.51 -11.56
CA ALA A 294 -5.66 -12.36 -11.33
C ALA A 294 -4.82 -11.21 -10.78
N GLN A 295 -4.82 -10.08 -11.49
CA GLN A 295 -4.06 -8.89 -11.13
C GLN A 295 -4.77 -7.64 -11.62
N ALA A 296 -4.79 -6.58 -10.79
CA ALA A 296 -5.37 -5.31 -11.19
C ALA A 296 -4.71 -4.79 -12.48
N PRO A 297 -5.51 -4.40 -13.49
CA PRO A 297 -4.99 -3.98 -14.80
C PRO A 297 -4.55 -2.52 -14.77
N ILE A 298 -3.49 -2.22 -14.01
CA ILE A 298 -3.00 -0.87 -13.68
C ILE A 298 -2.96 0.04 -14.90
N ARG A 299 -2.35 -0.43 -16.02
CA ARG A 299 -2.14 0.42 -17.20
C ARG A 299 -3.45 0.80 -17.90
N SER A 300 -4.43 -0.10 -17.94
CA SER A 300 -5.75 0.18 -18.51
C SER A 300 -6.53 1.16 -17.64
N LEU A 301 -6.50 0.97 -16.32
CA LEU A 301 -7.09 1.89 -15.36
C LEU A 301 -6.48 3.30 -15.46
N GLN A 302 -5.15 3.40 -15.52
CA GLN A 302 -4.46 4.69 -15.68
C GLN A 302 -4.82 5.39 -16.99
N ARG A 303 -4.97 4.64 -18.10
CA ARG A 303 -5.40 5.21 -19.39
C ARG A 303 -6.81 5.78 -19.34
N ALA A 304 -7.71 5.14 -18.61
CA ALA A 304 -9.08 5.63 -18.37
C ALA A 304 -9.13 6.83 -17.39
N GLY A 305 -8.01 7.17 -16.73
CA GLY A 305 -7.97 8.27 -15.76
C GLY A 305 -8.26 7.87 -14.31
N VAL A 306 -8.36 6.56 -14.02
CA VAL A 306 -8.49 6.07 -12.64
C VAL A 306 -7.18 6.29 -11.89
N THR A 307 -7.25 6.83 -10.67
CA THR A 307 -6.10 6.91 -9.77
C THR A 307 -5.76 5.53 -9.24
N VAL A 308 -4.56 5.04 -9.57
CA VAL A 308 -4.10 3.71 -9.16
C VAL A 308 -2.86 3.81 -8.29
N ALA A 309 -2.92 3.17 -7.11
CA ALA A 309 -1.78 2.97 -6.24
C ALA A 309 -1.41 1.48 -6.16
N VAL A 310 -0.24 1.18 -5.60
CA VAL A 310 0.26 -0.18 -5.34
C VAL A 310 0.63 -0.28 -3.86
N GLY A 311 0.13 -1.30 -3.19
CA GLY A 311 0.38 -1.59 -1.78
C GLY A 311 0.98 -2.98 -1.55
N ALA A 312 1.59 -3.16 -0.38
CA ALA A 312 2.16 -4.42 0.06
C ALA A 312 1.11 -5.38 0.63
N ASP A 313 0.02 -4.85 1.18
CA ASP A 313 -1.07 -5.58 1.81
C ASP A 313 -0.63 -6.24 3.14
N ASN A 314 -0.11 -7.45 3.08
CA ASN A 314 0.21 -8.29 4.22
C ASN A 314 1.72 -8.34 4.49
N LEU A 315 2.07 -8.47 5.76
CA LEU A 315 3.45 -8.47 6.25
C LEU A 315 3.70 -9.70 7.14
N GLN A 316 4.22 -10.80 6.55
CA GLN A 316 4.54 -12.04 7.28
C GLN A 316 3.40 -12.49 8.20
N ASP A 317 2.21 -12.60 7.63
CA ASP A 317 0.99 -13.02 8.32
C ASP A 317 0.32 -14.18 7.58
N PRO A 318 -0.84 -14.69 8.01
CA PRO A 318 -1.51 -15.82 7.35
C PRO A 318 -1.89 -15.61 5.89
N TRP A 319 -2.02 -14.35 5.44
CA TRP A 319 -2.41 -14.03 4.08
C TRP A 319 -1.21 -13.96 3.13
N PHE A 320 -0.05 -13.53 3.65
CA PHE A 320 1.20 -13.51 2.90
C PHE A 320 2.41 -13.75 3.83
N PRO A 321 3.21 -14.82 3.61
CA PRO A 321 4.33 -15.18 4.50
C PRO A 321 5.56 -14.29 4.32
N GLY A 322 5.59 -13.44 3.31
CA GLY A 322 6.69 -12.54 2.98
C GLY A 322 6.40 -11.09 3.33
N GLY A 323 7.24 -10.21 2.79
CA GLY A 323 7.15 -8.77 3.05
C GLY A 323 7.80 -8.37 4.38
N ASP A 324 8.32 -7.17 4.40
CA ASP A 324 8.95 -6.60 5.59
C ASP A 324 8.65 -5.10 5.78
N GLY A 325 7.75 -4.56 4.95
CA GLY A 325 7.38 -3.16 4.96
C GLY A 325 8.36 -2.24 4.21
N ASP A 326 9.33 -2.82 3.47
CA ASP A 326 10.21 -2.04 2.62
C ASP A 326 9.51 -1.59 1.32
N PRO A 327 9.22 -0.29 1.14
CA PRO A 327 8.55 0.19 -0.06
C PRO A 327 9.40 0.09 -1.34
N ILE A 328 10.73 -0.02 -1.23
CA ILE A 328 11.61 -0.26 -2.38
C ILE A 328 11.55 -1.71 -2.84
N GLU A 329 11.43 -2.68 -1.91
CA GLU A 329 11.18 -4.07 -2.29
C GLU A 329 9.82 -4.22 -2.99
N LEU A 330 8.79 -3.53 -2.50
CA LEU A 330 7.50 -3.48 -3.18
C LEU A 330 7.63 -2.90 -4.61
N LEU A 331 8.36 -1.78 -4.78
CA LEU A 331 8.62 -1.19 -6.10
C LEU A 331 9.32 -2.19 -7.02
N ARG A 332 10.38 -2.84 -6.53
CA ARG A 332 11.15 -3.82 -7.30
C ARG A 332 10.30 -5.01 -7.75
N PHE A 333 9.39 -5.47 -6.91
CA PHE A 333 8.45 -6.53 -7.26
C PHE A 333 7.37 -6.05 -8.24
N ALA A 334 6.79 -4.89 -8.00
CA ALA A 334 5.71 -4.34 -8.81
C ALA A 334 6.14 -4.03 -10.25
N VAL A 335 7.40 -3.63 -10.47
CA VAL A 335 7.92 -3.36 -11.82
C VAL A 335 7.71 -4.55 -12.76
N PRO A 336 8.24 -5.76 -12.50
CA PRO A 336 8.01 -6.90 -13.37
C PRO A 336 6.60 -7.50 -13.22
N ALA A 337 6.03 -7.53 -12.03
CA ALA A 337 4.73 -8.16 -11.78
C ALA A 337 3.57 -7.40 -12.43
N CYS A 338 3.64 -6.07 -12.45
CA CYS A 338 2.58 -5.19 -12.97
C CYS A 338 2.98 -4.49 -14.28
N HIS A 339 4.13 -4.83 -14.86
CA HIS A 339 4.70 -4.17 -16.04
C HIS A 339 4.77 -2.64 -15.89
N LEU A 340 5.20 -2.18 -14.71
CA LEU A 340 5.42 -0.76 -14.47
C LEU A 340 6.71 -0.33 -15.18
N VAL A 341 6.72 0.91 -15.66
CA VAL A 341 7.89 1.50 -16.33
C VAL A 341 8.35 2.68 -15.48
N PRO A 342 9.33 2.48 -14.55
CA PRO A 342 9.69 3.50 -13.55
C PRO A 342 10.27 4.78 -14.16
N ILE A 343 10.81 4.73 -15.38
CA ILE A 343 11.26 5.92 -16.12
C ILE A 343 10.10 6.84 -16.55
N GLN A 344 8.88 6.33 -16.55
CA GLN A 344 7.68 7.10 -16.85
C GLN A 344 6.98 7.53 -15.54
N ARG A 345 6.39 8.71 -15.55
CA ARG A 345 5.61 9.21 -14.41
C ARG A 345 4.58 8.20 -13.93
N GLN A 346 3.83 7.59 -14.83
CA GLN A 346 2.80 6.60 -14.51
C GLN A 346 3.35 5.30 -13.90
N GLY A 347 4.64 4.99 -14.06
CA GLY A 347 5.27 3.83 -13.46
C GLY A 347 5.66 4.03 -12.00
N LEU A 348 6.02 5.25 -11.59
CA LEU A 348 6.33 5.60 -10.20
C LEU A 348 5.15 6.14 -9.41
N ALA A 349 4.20 6.78 -10.07
CA ALA A 349 3.04 7.40 -9.44
C ALA A 349 2.29 6.45 -8.48
N PRO A 350 2.11 5.13 -8.79
CA PRO A 350 1.40 4.21 -7.91
C PRO A 350 1.99 4.06 -6.49
N LEU A 351 3.28 4.35 -6.29
CA LEU A 351 3.94 4.28 -5.00
C LEU A 351 4.28 5.68 -4.43
N THR A 352 4.03 6.74 -5.18
CA THR A 352 4.38 8.12 -4.83
C THR A 352 3.19 9.07 -4.99
N THR A 353 3.11 9.79 -6.10
CA THR A 353 2.13 10.87 -6.31
C THR A 353 0.68 10.37 -6.40
N ALA A 354 0.40 9.25 -7.06
CA ALA A 354 -0.96 8.69 -7.12
C ALA A 354 -1.38 8.09 -5.77
N ALA A 355 -0.48 7.39 -5.07
CA ALA A 355 -0.75 6.88 -3.73
C ALA A 355 -1.01 8.03 -2.75
N SER A 356 -0.23 9.12 -2.84
CA SER A 356 -0.43 10.32 -2.03
C SER A 356 -1.79 10.97 -2.29
N ALA A 357 -2.17 11.11 -3.55
CA ALA A 357 -3.48 11.64 -3.95
C ALA A 357 -4.64 10.75 -3.49
N LEU A 358 -4.50 9.41 -3.62
CA LEU A 358 -5.51 8.45 -3.19
C LEU A 358 -5.74 8.50 -1.67
N LEU A 359 -4.69 8.73 -0.88
CA LEU A 359 -4.78 8.92 0.56
C LEU A 359 -5.24 10.34 0.94
N GLY A 360 -5.33 11.28 0.00
CA GLY A 360 -5.68 12.66 0.29
C GLY A 360 -4.65 13.39 1.16
N LEU A 361 -3.36 13.05 1.00
CA LEU A 361 -2.30 13.66 1.79
C LEU A 361 -2.07 15.13 1.37
N ALA A 362 -1.77 15.98 2.33
CA ALA A 362 -1.35 17.35 2.04
C ALA A 362 -0.01 17.41 1.26
N TRP A 363 0.83 16.39 1.41
CA TRP A 363 2.04 16.18 0.63
C TRP A 363 1.72 15.36 -0.62
N ASP A 364 2.05 15.89 -1.80
CA ASP A 364 1.66 15.31 -3.09
C ASP A 364 2.70 14.37 -3.73
N GLY A 365 3.74 14.01 -3.03
CA GLY A 365 4.79 13.10 -3.53
C GLY A 365 5.89 13.79 -4.35
N VAL A 366 5.85 15.11 -4.50
CA VAL A 366 6.79 15.89 -5.32
C VAL A 366 7.74 16.71 -4.45
N LEU A 367 9.02 16.71 -4.80
CA LEU A 367 10.01 17.58 -4.15
C LEU A 367 9.96 18.99 -4.75
N ARG A 368 9.77 19.99 -3.88
CA ARG A 368 9.68 21.40 -4.28
C ARG A 368 10.34 22.32 -3.27
N VAL A 369 10.72 23.51 -3.71
CA VAL A 369 11.20 24.58 -2.83
C VAL A 369 10.07 24.97 -1.86
N GLY A 370 10.42 25.10 -0.58
CA GLY A 370 9.48 25.35 0.52
C GLY A 370 8.75 24.11 1.03
N GLY A 371 8.84 22.97 0.34
CA GLY A 371 8.33 21.69 0.81
C GLY A 371 9.26 20.98 1.79
N PRO A 372 8.82 19.84 2.39
CA PRO A 372 9.66 19.06 3.30
C PRO A 372 10.94 18.57 2.61
N ALA A 373 12.07 18.64 3.32
CA ALA A 373 13.33 18.09 2.88
C ALA A 373 13.37 16.58 3.20
N ASP A 374 12.57 15.83 2.45
CA ASP A 374 12.36 14.38 2.61
C ASP A 374 12.85 13.65 1.35
N LEU A 375 13.81 12.74 1.52
CA LEU A 375 14.43 11.98 0.41
C LEU A 375 14.76 10.55 0.83
N VAL A 376 14.71 9.65 -0.13
CA VAL A 376 15.28 8.30 -0.07
C VAL A 376 16.44 8.25 -1.05
N VAL A 377 17.66 8.23 -0.56
CA VAL A 377 18.89 8.20 -1.35
C VAL A 377 19.42 6.78 -1.37
N LEU A 378 19.51 6.20 -2.57
CA LEU A 378 19.80 4.79 -2.82
C LEU A 378 21.25 4.61 -3.30
N ALA A 379 21.92 3.58 -2.81
CA ALA A 379 23.22 3.13 -3.31
C ALA A 379 23.04 2.40 -4.67
N ALA A 380 22.49 3.10 -5.63
CA ALA A 380 22.26 2.70 -7.01
C ALA A 380 22.37 3.96 -7.89
N SER A 381 22.95 3.86 -9.07
CA SER A 381 23.09 5.00 -9.99
C SER A 381 21.89 5.13 -10.95
N GLY A 382 21.09 4.08 -11.11
CA GLY A 382 19.94 4.05 -12.02
C GLY A 382 18.99 2.88 -11.74
N TRP A 383 18.02 2.73 -12.63
CA TRP A 383 16.97 1.72 -12.48
C TRP A 383 17.48 0.28 -12.57
N ALA A 384 18.47 0.02 -13.42
CA ALA A 384 19.04 -1.32 -13.57
C ALA A 384 19.64 -1.83 -12.25
N GLU A 385 20.42 -1.00 -11.57
CA GLU A 385 21.02 -1.37 -10.27
C GLU A 385 19.97 -1.52 -9.19
N LEU A 386 18.96 -0.61 -9.14
CA LEU A 386 17.85 -0.73 -8.21
C LEU A 386 17.08 -2.04 -8.41
N LEU A 387 16.83 -2.45 -9.65
CA LEU A 387 16.08 -3.67 -9.96
C LEU A 387 16.90 -4.95 -9.76
N ALA A 388 18.22 -4.89 -9.97
CA ALA A 388 19.11 -6.04 -9.79
C ALA A 388 19.19 -6.50 -8.34
N ARG A 389 19.26 -5.56 -7.39
CA ARG A 389 19.33 -5.84 -5.94
C ARG A 389 18.69 -4.68 -5.18
N CYS A 390 18.03 -4.97 -4.04
CA CYS A 390 17.61 -3.91 -3.14
C CYS A 390 18.84 -3.14 -2.63
N PRO A 391 18.97 -1.85 -2.98
CA PRO A 391 20.15 -1.09 -2.60
C PRO A 391 20.10 -0.70 -1.13
N GLN A 392 21.29 -0.55 -0.53
CA GLN A 392 21.41 0.20 0.70
C GLN A 392 20.92 1.62 0.48
N ARG A 393 20.44 2.26 1.55
CA ARG A 393 19.86 3.60 1.45
C ARG A 393 20.11 4.44 2.68
N ARG A 394 20.01 5.74 2.48
CA ARG A 394 19.88 6.73 3.55
C ARG A 394 18.57 7.49 3.36
N VAL A 395 17.88 7.74 4.43
CA VAL A 395 16.60 8.45 4.42
C VAL A 395 16.76 9.80 5.11
N LEU A 396 16.44 10.86 4.40
CA LEU A 396 16.36 12.21 4.92
C LEU A 396 14.89 12.51 5.24
N ARG A 397 14.62 12.94 6.48
CA ARG A 397 13.29 13.34 6.93
C ARG A 397 13.36 14.68 7.65
N ALA A 398 12.56 15.64 7.19
CA ALA A 398 12.59 17.01 7.69
C ALA A 398 14.03 17.55 7.78
N GLY A 399 14.86 17.27 6.79
CA GLY A 399 16.25 17.71 6.70
C GLY A 399 17.23 17.00 7.64
N GLN A 400 16.82 15.91 8.30
CA GLN A 400 17.67 15.10 9.18
C GLN A 400 17.81 13.68 8.64
N TRP A 401 19.05 13.18 8.63
CA TRP A 401 19.31 11.79 8.25
C TRP A 401 18.86 10.86 9.35
N LEU A 402 18.05 9.86 8.97
CA LEU A 402 17.70 8.77 9.87
C LEU A 402 18.88 7.80 10.00
N ASP A 403 18.91 7.07 11.12
CA ASP A 403 19.83 5.95 11.29
C ASP A 403 19.57 4.90 10.19
N PRO A 404 20.64 4.30 9.63
CA PRO A 404 20.48 3.31 8.57
C PRO A 404 19.57 2.16 9.02
N PRO A 405 18.74 1.62 8.08
CA PRO A 405 18.09 0.35 8.32
C PRO A 405 19.15 -0.73 8.58
N GLY A 406 18.99 -1.55 9.60
CA GLY A 406 19.96 -2.59 9.97
C GLY A 406 20.99 -2.19 11.05
N SER A 407 20.93 -0.96 11.60
CA SER A 407 21.52 -0.67 12.93
C SER A 407 20.74 -1.38 14.06
N GLU A 408 19.65 -2.05 13.72
CA GLU A 408 18.96 -2.96 14.62
C GLU A 408 19.88 -4.14 14.95
N GLN A 409 19.92 -4.55 16.21
CA GLN A 409 20.62 -5.76 16.63
C GLN A 409 20.20 -6.92 15.70
N PRO A 410 21.14 -7.74 15.25
CA PRO A 410 20.81 -8.92 14.45
C PRO A 410 19.68 -9.68 15.14
N SER A 411 18.76 -10.25 14.36
CA SER A 411 17.64 -11.01 14.94
C SER A 411 18.18 -11.93 16.05
N PRO A 412 17.44 -12.19 17.13
CA PRO A 412 17.92 -13.06 18.21
C PRO A 412 18.50 -14.39 17.71
N LEU A 413 17.97 -14.91 16.59
CA LEU A 413 18.48 -16.08 15.89
C LEU A 413 19.88 -15.85 15.29
N LEU A 414 20.11 -14.71 14.62
CA LEU A 414 21.42 -14.33 14.07
C LEU A 414 22.40 -13.95 15.18
N ALA A 415 21.95 -13.28 16.22
CA ALA A 415 22.78 -12.96 17.38
C ALA A 415 23.26 -14.24 18.08
N GLY A 416 22.41 -15.26 18.23
CA GLY A 416 22.76 -16.57 18.74
C GLY A 416 23.74 -17.32 17.84
N LEU A 417 23.59 -17.23 16.52
CA LEU A 417 24.53 -17.85 15.56
C LEU A 417 25.88 -17.14 15.52
N LEU A 418 25.92 -15.81 15.68
CA LEU A 418 27.17 -15.03 15.71
C LEU A 418 27.89 -15.09 17.05
N ALA A 419 27.17 -15.38 18.15
CA ALA A 419 27.76 -15.54 19.50
C ALA A 419 28.19 -16.97 19.83
N GLY A 420 27.75 -17.97 19.03
CA GLY A 420 28.18 -19.36 19.20
C GLY A 420 29.53 -19.63 18.55
N PRO A 421 30.37 -20.51 19.10
CA PRO A 421 31.57 -20.95 18.41
C PRO A 421 31.18 -21.67 17.13
N MET A 422 31.53 -21.11 15.98
CA MET A 422 31.46 -21.77 14.68
C MET A 422 32.52 -22.92 14.62
N ALA A 423 32.40 -23.87 15.51
CA ALA A 423 33.20 -25.07 15.50
C ALA A 423 32.27 -26.29 15.37
N GLY A 424 32.15 -26.79 14.16
CA GLY A 424 31.77 -28.16 13.90
C GLY A 424 30.35 -28.47 13.44
N ALA A 425 29.82 -27.82 12.41
CA ALA A 425 28.62 -28.28 11.72
C ALA A 425 28.67 -28.03 10.20
N LEU A 426 29.75 -28.49 9.58
CA LEU A 426 29.80 -28.81 8.14
C LEU A 426 30.60 -30.12 8.03
N GLY A 427 29.94 -31.22 8.36
CA GLY A 427 30.33 -32.56 8.07
C GLY A 427 29.22 -33.25 7.34
#